data_7fabd5302581fc41ff718cd8316e1fc2
#
_entry.id   7fabd5302581fc41ff718cd8316e1fc2
#
_cell.length_a   1.000
_cell.length_b   1.000
_cell.length_c   1.000
_cell.angle_alpha   90.00
_cell.angle_beta   90.00
_cell.angle_gamma   90.00
#
_symmetry.space_group_name_H-M   'P 1'
#
loop_
_entity.id
_entity.type
_entity.pdbx_description
1 polymer ?
#
loop_
_entity_poly.entity_id
_entity_poly.type
_entity_poly.pdbx_seq_one_letter_code
_entity_poly.pdbx_strand_id
1 'polypeptide(L)'
;MSGALVLDSEGLAKAVQRDREVHEWLTAVREADLPVLTSAAVLVEVIHPRINDAALRWTLSRLRVEPVSQLVAQSAAALLRGAGLHGHKYAIDAVVCATAVQQTGRVTILTSDVEDIDMLLVDHPRLVAEKV
;
A
#
# COMPACT_ATOMS: atom_id res chain seq x y z
N MET A 1 -6.79 -12.19 -15.52
CA MET A 1 -6.19 -10.85 -15.53
C MET A 1 -5.33 -10.68 -14.30
N SER A 2 -4.11 -10.20 -14.44
CA SER A 2 -3.21 -9.92 -13.31
C SER A 2 -3.29 -8.44 -12.93
N GLY A 3 -2.93 -8.15 -11.70
CA GLY A 3 -2.95 -6.81 -11.15
C GLY A 3 -3.36 -6.83 -9.69
N ALA A 4 -3.25 -5.70 -9.02
CA ALA A 4 -3.60 -5.58 -7.61
C ALA A 4 -3.83 -4.12 -7.22
N LEU A 5 -4.52 -3.94 -6.11
CA LEU A 5 -4.63 -2.66 -5.42
C LEU A 5 -3.88 -2.76 -4.10
N VAL A 6 -2.97 -1.83 -3.86
CA VAL A 6 -2.21 -1.76 -2.60
C VAL A 6 -2.61 -0.50 -1.85
N LEU A 7 -2.88 -0.64 -0.56
CA LEU A 7 -3.21 0.49 0.31
C LEU A 7 -1.97 0.82 1.15
N ASP A 8 -1.56 2.10 1.13
CA ASP A 8 -0.60 2.60 2.10
C ASP A 8 -1.33 2.98 3.41
N SER A 9 -0.64 3.65 4.32
CA SER A 9 -1.22 4.03 5.61
C SER A 9 -2.47 4.88 5.45
N GLU A 10 -2.44 5.89 4.59
CA GLU A 10 -3.60 6.76 4.35
C GLU A 10 -4.72 6.00 3.63
N GLY A 11 -4.38 5.20 2.62
CA GLY A 11 -5.35 4.38 1.92
C GLY A 11 -6.06 3.42 2.87
N LEU A 12 -5.33 2.75 3.75
CA LEU A 12 -5.93 1.85 4.72
C LEU A 12 -6.76 2.60 5.76
N ALA A 13 -6.25 3.73 6.29
CA ALA A 13 -6.99 4.55 7.25
C ALA A 13 -8.34 5.00 6.66
N LYS A 14 -8.34 5.44 5.42
CA LYS A 14 -9.58 5.84 4.74
C LYS A 14 -10.51 4.66 4.48
N ALA A 15 -9.97 3.49 4.19
CA ALA A 15 -10.79 2.28 4.04
C ALA A 15 -11.51 1.96 5.36
N VAL A 16 -10.80 2.06 6.49
CA VAL A 16 -11.39 1.83 7.83
C VAL A 16 -12.48 2.86 8.13
N GLN A 17 -12.26 4.12 7.73
CA GLN A 17 -13.22 5.22 7.91
C GLN A 17 -14.38 5.19 6.90
N ARG A 18 -14.37 4.24 5.96
CA ARG A 18 -15.36 4.12 4.91
C ARG A 18 -15.43 5.34 4.00
N ASP A 19 -14.27 5.92 3.71
CA ASP A 19 -14.15 7.01 2.76
C ASP A 19 -14.74 6.60 1.40
N ARG A 20 -15.54 7.48 0.81
CA ARG A 20 -16.28 7.19 -0.39
C ARG A 20 -15.39 6.84 -1.58
N GLU A 21 -14.36 7.62 -1.81
CA GLU A 21 -13.44 7.43 -2.95
C GLU A 21 -12.69 6.11 -2.82
N VAL A 22 -12.15 5.83 -1.63
CA VAL A 22 -11.46 4.56 -1.39
C VAL A 22 -12.42 3.38 -1.53
N HIS A 23 -13.65 3.53 -1.04
CA HIS A 23 -14.66 2.49 -1.17
C HIS A 23 -15.01 2.19 -2.63
N GLU A 24 -15.07 3.22 -3.47
CA GLU A 24 -15.28 3.07 -4.92
C GLU A 24 -14.14 2.28 -5.56
N TRP A 25 -12.88 2.57 -5.18
CA TRP A 25 -11.73 1.79 -5.63
C TRP A 25 -11.84 0.32 -5.23
N LEU A 26 -12.18 0.06 -3.97
CA LEU A 26 -12.30 -1.31 -3.45
C LEU A 26 -13.39 -2.09 -4.19
N THR A 27 -14.52 -1.45 -4.45
CA THR A 27 -15.62 -2.07 -5.20
C THR A 27 -15.18 -2.41 -6.62
N ALA A 28 -14.53 -1.48 -7.31
CA ALA A 28 -14.09 -1.68 -8.69
C ALA A 28 -13.09 -2.85 -8.82
N VAL A 29 -12.10 -2.92 -7.93
CA VAL A 29 -11.10 -4.00 -8.02
C VAL A 29 -11.69 -5.36 -7.63
N ARG A 30 -12.64 -5.41 -6.71
CA ARG A 30 -13.36 -6.64 -6.37
C ARG A 30 -14.21 -7.14 -7.53
N GLU A 31 -14.90 -6.23 -8.21
CA GLU A 31 -15.68 -6.57 -9.40
C GLU A 31 -14.79 -7.09 -10.53
N ALA A 32 -13.55 -6.60 -10.61
CA ALA A 32 -12.56 -7.07 -11.57
C ALA A 32 -11.84 -8.35 -11.09
N ASP A 33 -12.20 -8.87 -9.93
CA ASP A 33 -11.61 -10.06 -9.31
C ASP A 33 -10.10 -9.92 -9.06
N LEU A 34 -9.67 -8.73 -8.66
CA LEU A 34 -8.29 -8.43 -8.34
C LEU A 34 -8.08 -8.37 -6.83
N PRO A 35 -6.88 -8.77 -6.34
CA PRO A 35 -6.59 -8.71 -4.90
C PRO A 35 -6.39 -7.28 -4.42
N VAL A 36 -6.78 -7.07 -3.16
CA VAL A 36 -6.46 -5.87 -2.39
C VAL A 36 -5.53 -6.26 -1.27
N LEU A 37 -4.45 -5.52 -1.10
CA LEU A 37 -3.47 -5.83 -0.06
C LEU A 37 -2.86 -4.58 0.55
N THR A 38 -2.25 -4.77 1.70
CA THR A 38 -1.42 -3.76 2.38
C THR A 38 -0.22 -4.46 3.00
N SER A 39 0.74 -3.68 3.48
CA SER A 39 1.87 -4.22 4.22
C SER A 39 1.56 -4.27 5.72
N ALA A 40 2.07 -5.29 6.40
CA ALA A 40 2.01 -5.36 7.85
C ALA A 40 2.65 -4.12 8.52
N ALA A 41 3.65 -3.50 7.90
CA ALA A 41 4.28 -2.29 8.40
C ALA A 41 3.30 -1.11 8.49
N VAL A 42 2.32 -1.05 7.60
CA VAL A 42 1.29 0.00 7.58
C VAL A 42 0.44 -0.02 8.86
N LEU A 43 0.25 -1.19 9.46
CA LEU A 43 -0.54 -1.33 10.69
C LEU A 43 0.05 -0.50 11.84
N VAL A 44 1.37 -0.33 11.87
CA VAL A 44 2.05 0.46 12.90
C VAL A 44 1.59 1.92 12.88
N GLU A 45 1.32 2.46 11.70
CA GLU A 45 0.85 3.84 11.55
C GLU A 45 -0.68 3.97 11.70
N VAL A 46 -1.43 2.97 11.25
CA VAL A 46 -2.89 3.03 11.20
C VAL A 46 -3.54 2.70 12.54
N ILE A 47 -2.98 1.75 13.28
CA ILE A 47 -3.54 1.36 14.59
C ILE A 47 -3.12 2.38 15.63
N HIS A 48 -4.07 3.23 16.03
CA HIS A 48 -3.88 4.27 17.04
C HIS A 48 -4.95 4.14 18.13
N PRO A 49 -4.78 4.80 19.31
CA PRO A 49 -5.69 4.58 20.44
C PRO A 49 -7.16 4.89 20.18
N ARG A 50 -7.46 5.70 19.18
CA ARG A 50 -8.85 6.11 18.87
C ARG A 50 -9.45 5.37 17.68
N ILE A 51 -8.74 4.39 17.13
CA ILE A 51 -9.26 3.66 15.99
C ILE A 51 -10.49 2.83 16.39
N ASN A 52 -11.43 2.70 15.46
CA ASN A 52 -12.56 1.80 15.66
C ASN A 52 -12.08 0.36 15.39
N ASP A 53 -11.88 -0.41 16.46
CA ASP A 53 -11.36 -1.78 16.33
C ASP A 53 -12.23 -2.70 15.51
N ALA A 54 -13.55 -2.57 15.61
CA ALA A 54 -14.47 -3.40 14.84
C ALA A 54 -14.36 -3.09 13.34
N ALA A 55 -14.29 -1.80 12.99
CA ALA A 55 -14.12 -1.38 11.61
C ALA A 55 -12.77 -1.81 11.05
N LEU A 56 -11.71 -1.73 11.85
CA LEU A 56 -10.38 -2.20 11.47
C LEU A 56 -10.39 -3.70 11.16
N ARG A 57 -10.92 -4.51 12.09
CA ARG A 57 -11.01 -5.97 11.91
C ARG A 57 -11.80 -6.33 10.67
N TRP A 58 -12.93 -5.67 10.46
CA TRP A 58 -13.75 -5.90 9.27
C TRP A 58 -12.98 -5.59 7.99
N THR A 59 -12.33 -4.41 7.95
CA THR A 59 -11.55 -3.98 6.79
C THR A 59 -10.42 -4.97 6.49
N LEU A 60 -9.64 -5.35 7.52
CA LEU A 60 -8.52 -6.28 7.34
C LEU A 60 -8.98 -7.67 6.90
N SER A 61 -10.18 -8.09 7.29
CA SER A 61 -10.72 -9.40 6.87
C SER A 61 -11.01 -9.48 5.37
N ARG A 62 -11.07 -8.34 4.68
CA ARG A 62 -11.43 -8.25 3.27
C ARG A 62 -10.24 -7.99 2.35
N LEU A 63 -9.04 -8.01 2.89
CA LEU A 63 -7.82 -7.80 2.12
C LEU A 63 -6.70 -8.69 2.66
N ARG A 64 -5.58 -8.71 1.95
CA ARG A 64 -4.40 -9.44 2.41
C ARG A 64 -3.43 -8.48 3.09
N VAL A 65 -2.94 -8.86 4.26
CA VAL A 65 -1.86 -8.15 4.95
C VAL A 65 -0.57 -8.92 4.69
N GLU A 66 0.30 -8.36 3.86
CA GLU A 66 1.55 -9.01 3.50
C GLU A 66 2.61 -8.78 4.59
N PRO A 67 3.32 -9.82 5.00
CA PRO A 67 4.38 -9.68 5.99
C PRO A 67 5.58 -8.92 5.42
N VAL A 68 6.33 -8.26 6.31
CA VAL A 68 7.61 -7.66 5.96
C VAL A 68 8.68 -8.73 6.12
N SER A 69 8.89 -9.51 5.05
CA SER A 69 9.93 -10.52 5.02
C SER A 69 11.31 -9.89 4.79
N GLN A 70 12.36 -10.68 4.95
CA GLN A 70 13.71 -10.25 4.61
C GLN A 70 13.80 -9.82 3.14
N LEU A 71 13.17 -10.57 2.24
CA LEU A 71 13.14 -10.23 0.81
C LEU A 71 12.48 -8.87 0.57
N VAL A 72 11.34 -8.62 1.19
CA VAL A 72 10.64 -7.33 1.07
C VAL A 72 11.49 -6.20 1.64
N ALA A 73 12.11 -6.41 2.80
CA ALA A 73 12.98 -5.40 3.42
C ALA A 73 14.19 -5.07 2.54
N GLN A 74 14.82 -6.08 1.93
CA GLN A 74 15.95 -5.88 1.01
C GLN A 74 15.50 -5.14 -0.25
N SER A 75 14.34 -5.48 -0.80
CA SER A 75 13.76 -4.77 -1.94
C SER A 75 13.45 -3.31 -1.61
N ALA A 76 12.90 -3.04 -0.43
CA ALA A 76 12.64 -1.67 0.04
C ALA A 76 13.94 -0.88 0.16
N ALA A 77 14.99 -1.48 0.72
CA ALA A 77 16.30 -0.84 0.83
C ALA A 77 16.88 -0.52 -0.55
N ALA A 78 16.70 -1.40 -1.53
CA ALA A 78 17.17 -1.17 -2.90
C ALA A 78 16.43 0.00 -3.56
N LEU A 79 15.11 0.12 -3.34
CA LEU A 79 14.31 1.24 -3.85
C LEU A 79 14.79 2.57 -3.26
N LEU A 80 15.03 2.60 -1.95
CA LEU A 80 15.55 3.80 -1.28
C LEU A 80 16.92 4.21 -1.81
N ARG A 81 17.80 3.25 -1.96
CA ARG A 81 19.15 3.50 -2.46
C ARG A 81 19.12 4.03 -3.90
N GLY A 82 18.29 3.43 -4.74
CA GLY A 82 18.15 3.86 -6.12
C GLY A 82 17.56 5.27 -6.26
N ALA A 83 16.74 5.69 -5.31
CA ALA A 83 16.15 7.03 -5.28
C ALA A 83 17.00 8.05 -4.50
N GLY A 84 18.09 7.62 -3.85
CA GLY A 84 18.92 8.49 -3.02
C GLY A 84 18.20 8.97 -1.76
N LEU A 85 17.27 8.19 -1.23
CA LEU A 85 16.46 8.55 -0.07
C LEU A 85 16.88 7.81 1.19
N HIS A 86 16.57 8.41 2.35
CA HIS A 86 16.90 7.82 3.65
C HIS A 86 15.78 6.93 4.17
N GLY A 87 16.15 5.72 4.63
CA GLY A 87 15.21 4.78 5.21
C GLY A 87 14.49 5.32 6.44
N HIS A 88 15.13 6.17 7.23
CA HIS A 88 14.53 6.74 8.43
C HIS A 88 13.22 7.48 8.15
N LYS A 89 13.17 8.27 7.08
CA LYS A 89 11.97 9.04 6.71
C LYS A 89 11.01 8.25 5.85
N TYR A 90 11.52 7.44 4.94
CA TYR A 90 10.74 6.82 3.88
C TYR A 90 10.58 5.31 4.04
N ALA A 91 10.87 4.77 5.24
CA ALA A 91 10.89 3.32 5.46
C ALA A 91 9.55 2.64 5.13
N ILE A 92 8.45 3.18 5.65
CA ILE A 92 7.11 2.59 5.43
C ILE A 92 6.71 2.71 3.96
N ASP A 93 6.93 3.87 3.34
CA ASP A 93 6.65 4.07 1.92
C ASP A 93 7.44 3.08 1.05
N ALA A 94 8.71 2.87 1.38
CA ALA A 94 9.56 1.94 0.65
C ALA A 94 9.08 0.49 0.81
N VAL A 95 8.62 0.10 2.00
CA VAL A 95 8.08 -1.24 2.25
C VAL A 95 6.77 -1.43 1.48
N VAL A 96 5.91 -0.43 1.44
CA VAL A 96 4.68 -0.47 0.64
C VAL A 96 5.01 -0.65 -0.84
N CYS A 97 5.95 0.12 -1.36
CA CYS A 97 6.40 -0.01 -2.75
C CYS A 97 7.01 -1.39 -3.03
N ALA A 98 7.84 -1.91 -2.12
CA ALA A 98 8.44 -3.22 -2.27
C ALA A 98 7.37 -4.33 -2.26
N THR A 99 6.34 -4.20 -1.43
CA THR A 99 5.19 -5.11 -1.40
C THR A 99 4.47 -5.08 -2.75
N ALA A 100 4.27 -3.89 -3.32
CA ALA A 100 3.65 -3.73 -4.63
C ALA A 100 4.49 -4.34 -5.75
N VAL A 101 5.80 -4.18 -5.71
CA VAL A 101 6.74 -4.76 -6.69
C VAL A 101 6.63 -6.28 -6.75
N GLN A 102 6.32 -6.95 -5.63
CA GLN A 102 6.15 -8.40 -5.58
C GLN A 102 4.88 -8.89 -6.29
N GLN A 103 3.95 -8.00 -6.58
CA GLN A 103 2.72 -8.38 -7.27
C GLN A 103 2.93 -8.41 -8.77
N THR A 104 2.11 -9.20 -9.47
CA THR A 104 2.16 -9.31 -10.92
C THR A 104 1.22 -8.31 -11.59
N GLY A 105 1.51 -7.94 -12.83
CA GLY A 105 0.65 -7.07 -13.62
C GLY A 105 0.68 -5.62 -13.19
N ARG A 106 -0.37 -4.89 -13.50
CA ARG A 106 -0.48 -3.48 -13.17
C ARG A 106 -0.96 -3.31 -11.74
N VAL A 107 -0.19 -2.58 -10.94
CA VAL A 107 -0.50 -2.38 -9.53
C VAL A 107 -0.77 -0.90 -9.28
N THR A 108 -1.88 -0.62 -8.64
CA THR A 108 -2.23 0.74 -8.19
C THR A 108 -2.02 0.84 -6.70
N ILE A 109 -1.30 1.87 -6.25
CA ILE A 109 -1.08 2.17 -4.85
C ILE A 109 -1.91 3.39 -4.48
N LEU A 110 -2.86 3.24 -3.55
CA LEU A 110 -3.64 4.36 -3.03
C LEU A 110 -2.86 5.03 -1.90
N THR A 111 -2.59 6.32 -2.04
CA THR A 111 -1.70 7.07 -1.16
C THR A 111 -2.11 8.55 -1.11
N SER A 112 -1.74 9.24 -0.03
CA SER A 112 -1.80 10.71 0.00
C SER A 112 -0.48 11.33 -0.47
N ASP A 113 0.61 10.55 -0.51
CA ASP A 113 1.97 11.01 -0.80
C ASP A 113 2.45 10.53 -2.18
N VAL A 114 1.71 10.90 -3.23
CA VAL A 114 2.00 10.45 -4.59
C VAL A 114 3.44 10.80 -5.02
N GLU A 115 3.93 11.98 -4.65
CA GLU A 115 5.28 12.39 -5.02
C GLU A 115 6.36 11.48 -4.43
N ASP A 116 6.21 11.12 -3.15
CA ASP A 116 7.17 10.25 -2.48
C ASP A 116 7.15 8.83 -3.08
N ILE A 117 5.95 8.32 -3.36
CA ILE A 117 5.80 7.01 -3.99
C ILE A 117 6.39 7.02 -5.40
N ASP A 118 6.12 8.06 -6.18
CA ASP A 118 6.66 8.18 -7.55
C ASP A 118 8.19 8.20 -7.58
N MET A 119 8.83 8.86 -6.61
CA MET A 119 10.29 8.86 -6.51
C MET A 119 10.85 7.44 -6.31
N LEU A 120 10.15 6.61 -5.54
CA LEU A 120 10.56 5.24 -5.26
C LEU A 120 10.29 4.29 -6.44
N LEU A 121 9.33 4.61 -7.29
CA LEU A 121 8.85 3.74 -8.36
C LEU A 121 9.32 4.18 -9.75
N VAL A 122 10.28 5.08 -9.86
CA VAL A 122 10.71 5.66 -11.14
C VAL A 122 11.09 4.60 -12.19
N ASP A 123 11.65 3.47 -11.75
CA ASP A 123 12.04 2.37 -12.63
C ASP A 123 10.99 1.25 -12.73
N HIS A 124 9.77 1.50 -12.23
CA HIS A 124 8.70 0.50 -12.19
C HIS A 124 7.41 1.03 -12.81
N PRO A 125 7.36 1.18 -14.16
CA PRO A 125 6.22 1.82 -14.83
C PRO A 125 4.89 1.08 -14.72
N ARG A 126 4.91 -0.21 -14.36
CA ARG A 126 3.67 -0.98 -14.16
C ARG A 126 2.99 -0.68 -12.81
N LEU A 127 3.67 0.05 -11.94
CA LEU A 127 3.16 0.46 -10.64
C LEU A 127 2.79 1.95 -10.69
N VAL A 128 1.57 2.27 -10.27
CA VAL A 128 1.02 3.63 -10.37
C VAL A 128 0.51 4.07 -9.00
N ALA A 129 0.89 5.28 -8.58
CA ALA A 129 0.35 5.91 -7.39
C ALA A 129 -0.89 6.73 -7.75
N GLU A 130 -1.95 6.57 -6.97
CA GLU A 130 -3.19 7.35 -7.09
C GLU A 130 -3.50 8.01 -5.77
N LYS A 131 -3.78 9.30 -5.83
CA LYS A 131 -4.06 10.08 -4.63
C LYS A 131 -5.46 9.80 -4.10
N VAL A 132 -5.54 9.62 -2.80
CA VAL A 132 -6.81 9.49 -2.08
C VAL A 132 -6.86 10.41 -0.87
#